data_3dfd74c1760dbe85e9d325d47bf61c5f
#
_entry.id   3dfd74c1760dbe85e9d325d47bf61c5f
#
_cell.length_a   1.000
_cell.length_b   1.000
_cell.length_c   1.000
_cell.angle_alpha   90.00
_cell.angle_beta   90.00
_cell.angle_gamma   90.00
#
_symmetry.space_group_name_H-M   'P 1'
#
loop_
_entity.id
_entity.type
_entity.pdbx_description
1 polymer ?
#
loop_
_entity_poly.entity_id
_entity_poly.type
_entity_poly.pdbx_seq_one_letter_code
_entity_poly.pdbx_strand_id
1 'polypeptide(L)'
;MPTILEHLAALFDKDMRAVLSNPRAISMIANPSARVQMAAVRRDRSVICFIEKPTEKVQLKAVRNAPHNIHFITSPSERVQLTV
;
A
#
# COMPACT_ATOMS: atom_id res chain seq x y z
N MET A 1 9.37 -2.06 22.35
CA MET A 1 9.19 -0.64 22.06
C MET A 1 10.30 -0.14 21.15
N PRO A 2 9.99 0.49 20.03
CA PRO A 2 11.04 0.98 19.15
C PRO A 2 11.85 2.08 19.87
N THR A 3 13.11 2.18 19.50
CA THR A 3 13.97 3.21 20.05
C THR A 3 13.55 4.57 19.48
N ILE A 4 14.03 5.64 20.11
CA ILE A 4 13.79 6.99 19.60
C ILE A 4 14.34 7.13 18.19
N LEU A 5 15.52 6.53 17.93
CA LEU A 5 16.13 6.59 16.60
C LEU A 5 15.27 5.91 15.55
N GLU A 6 14.69 4.76 15.86
CA GLU A 6 13.81 4.06 14.95
C GLU A 6 12.56 4.88 14.67
N HIS A 7 12.01 5.50 15.69
CA HIS A 7 10.84 6.35 15.56
C HIS A 7 11.14 7.56 14.66
N LEU A 8 12.26 8.19 14.89
CA LEU A 8 12.69 9.35 14.08
C LEU A 8 12.96 8.96 12.65
N ALA A 9 13.57 7.77 12.43
CA ALA A 9 13.81 7.29 11.08
C ALA A 9 12.50 7.15 10.30
N ALA A 10 11.46 6.62 10.94
CA ALA A 10 10.15 6.50 10.31
C ALA A 10 9.56 7.87 9.97
N LEU A 11 9.78 8.87 10.82
CA LEU A 11 9.29 10.23 10.57
C LEU A 11 10.02 10.90 9.41
N PHE A 12 11.28 10.52 9.16
CA PHE A 12 12.08 11.10 8.09
C PHE A 12 12.00 10.34 6.78
N ASP A 13 11.30 9.20 6.75
CA ASP A 13 11.06 8.47 5.51
C ASP A 13 10.15 9.32 4.62
N LYS A 14 10.71 9.83 3.53
CA LYS A 14 9.98 10.71 2.62
C LYS A 14 8.75 10.05 2.04
N ASP A 15 8.89 8.79 1.63
CA ASP A 15 7.79 8.07 0.98
C ASP A 15 6.65 7.85 1.96
N MET A 16 6.98 7.43 3.17
CA MET A 16 5.97 7.21 4.21
C MET A 16 5.26 8.50 4.56
N ARG A 17 6.01 9.60 4.72
CA ARG A 17 5.41 10.90 5.02
C ARG A 17 4.50 11.36 3.90
N ALA A 18 4.91 11.14 2.66
CA ALA A 18 4.12 11.54 1.50
C ALA A 18 2.77 10.81 1.49
N VAL A 19 2.77 9.48 1.67
CA VAL A 19 1.52 8.71 1.61
C VAL A 19 0.65 8.90 2.84
N LEU A 20 1.23 9.21 4.00
CA LEU A 20 0.45 9.53 5.19
C LEU A 20 -0.25 10.87 5.04
N SER A 21 0.35 11.79 4.32
CA SER A 21 -0.25 13.08 4.01
C SER A 21 -1.30 12.95 2.91
N ASN A 22 -0.99 12.18 1.87
CA ASN A 22 -1.88 11.96 0.73
C ASN A 22 -1.60 10.57 0.14
N PRO A 23 -2.49 9.58 0.33
CA PRO A 23 -2.26 8.22 -0.17
C PRO A 23 -1.97 8.17 -1.67
N ARG A 24 -2.54 9.07 -2.45
CA ARG A 24 -2.32 9.10 -3.89
C ARG A 24 -0.90 9.47 -4.28
N ALA A 25 -0.11 10.02 -3.33
CA ALA A 25 1.29 10.31 -3.59
C ALA A 25 2.08 9.05 -3.97
N ILE A 26 1.55 7.86 -3.66
CA ILE A 26 2.21 6.60 -4.03
C ILE A 26 2.39 6.47 -5.55
N SER A 27 1.55 7.14 -6.34
CA SER A 27 1.67 7.13 -7.80
C SER A 27 2.99 7.74 -8.27
N MET A 28 3.61 8.56 -7.44
CA MET A 28 4.85 9.27 -7.77
C MET A 28 6.08 8.61 -7.17
N ILE A 29 5.91 7.49 -6.48
CA ILE A 29 7.01 6.80 -5.82
C ILE A 29 7.40 5.59 -6.67
N ALA A 30 8.65 5.57 -7.14
CA ALA A 30 9.17 4.41 -7.86
C ALA A 30 9.47 3.30 -6.86
N ASN A 31 8.97 2.10 -7.10
CA ASN A 31 9.23 0.92 -6.27
C ASN A 31 8.94 1.16 -4.78
N PRO A 32 7.71 1.55 -4.42
CA PRO A 32 7.40 1.78 -3.01
C PRO A 32 7.59 0.51 -2.18
N SER A 33 8.12 0.66 -0.97
CA SER A 33 8.32 -0.48 -0.08
C SER A 33 6.98 -1.07 0.36
N ALA A 34 7.00 -2.31 0.86
CA ALA A 34 5.79 -2.96 1.34
C ALA A 34 5.10 -2.14 2.44
N ARG A 35 5.88 -1.51 3.33
CA ARG A 35 5.33 -0.67 4.40
C ARG A 35 4.62 0.56 3.85
N VAL A 36 5.21 1.19 2.85
CA VAL A 36 4.63 2.37 2.22
C VAL A 36 3.36 1.99 1.46
N GLN A 37 3.39 0.88 0.72
CA GLN A 37 2.20 0.37 0.03
C GLN A 37 1.06 0.14 1.01
N MET A 38 1.35 -0.54 2.12
CA MET A 38 0.32 -0.84 3.11
C MET A 38 -0.23 0.43 3.76
N ALA A 39 0.64 1.39 4.08
CA ALA A 39 0.21 2.65 4.66
C ALA A 39 -0.74 3.40 3.73
N ALA A 40 -0.43 3.44 2.44
CA ALA A 40 -1.28 4.10 1.45
C ALA A 40 -2.64 3.40 1.33
N VAL A 41 -2.63 2.07 1.20
CA VAL A 41 -3.87 1.29 0.99
C VAL A 41 -4.76 1.31 2.24
N ARG A 42 -4.19 1.37 3.43
CA ARG A 42 -4.98 1.50 4.66
C ARG A 42 -5.75 2.80 4.70
N ARG A 43 -5.20 3.85 4.16
CA ARG A 43 -5.87 5.15 4.13
C ARG A 43 -6.89 5.23 3.00
N ASP A 44 -6.59 4.62 1.86
CA ASP A 44 -7.48 4.64 0.70
C ASP A 44 -7.20 3.39 -0.14
N ARG A 45 -8.09 2.41 -0.07
CA ARG A 45 -7.91 1.13 -0.78
C ARG A 45 -7.86 1.31 -2.30
N SER A 46 -8.48 2.35 -2.81
CA SER A 46 -8.52 2.56 -4.26
C SER A 46 -7.14 2.90 -4.84
N VAL A 47 -6.18 3.33 -4.02
CA VAL A 47 -4.85 3.66 -4.54
C VAL A 47 -4.08 2.42 -4.98
N ILE A 48 -4.60 1.22 -4.76
CA ILE A 48 -4.00 0.00 -5.28
C ILE A 48 -3.77 0.10 -6.80
N CYS A 49 -4.61 0.86 -7.50
CA CYS A 49 -4.48 1.04 -8.94
C CYS A 49 -3.17 1.75 -9.33
N PHE A 50 -2.55 2.46 -8.39
CA PHE A 50 -1.30 3.18 -8.63
C PHE A 50 -0.07 2.37 -8.25
N ILE A 51 -0.23 1.18 -7.72
CA ILE A 51 0.89 0.35 -7.28
C ILE A 51 1.16 -0.69 -8.36
N GLU A 52 2.31 -0.57 -9.03
CA GLU A 52 2.64 -1.44 -10.15
C GLU A 52 2.83 -2.91 -9.72
N LYS A 53 3.51 -3.11 -8.60
CA LYS A 53 3.78 -4.46 -8.08
C LYS A 53 3.39 -4.56 -6.61
N PRO A 54 2.08 -4.59 -6.32
CA PRO A 54 1.66 -4.67 -4.92
C PRO A 54 2.00 -6.02 -4.31
N THR A 55 2.38 -6.01 -3.03
CA THR A 55 2.61 -7.26 -2.31
C THR A 55 1.28 -8.00 -2.14
N GLU A 56 1.33 -9.31 -1.89
CA GLU A 56 0.11 -10.08 -1.68
C GLU A 56 -0.70 -9.56 -0.48
N LYS A 57 -0.02 -9.21 0.62
CA LYS A 57 -0.71 -8.65 1.78
C LYS A 57 -1.44 -7.36 1.45
N VAL A 58 -0.82 -6.51 0.64
CA VAL A 58 -1.41 -5.25 0.20
C VAL A 58 -2.61 -5.53 -0.72
N GLN A 59 -2.47 -6.49 -1.63
CA GLN A 59 -3.58 -6.90 -2.49
C GLN A 59 -4.78 -7.37 -1.68
N LEU A 60 -4.53 -8.23 -0.68
CA LEU A 60 -5.58 -8.74 0.20
C LEU A 60 -6.26 -7.59 0.95
N LYS A 61 -5.48 -6.65 1.45
CA LYS A 61 -6.03 -5.49 2.17
C LYS A 61 -6.92 -4.66 1.26
N ALA A 62 -6.50 -4.47 0.01
CA ALA A 62 -7.23 -3.64 -0.94
C ALA A 62 -8.59 -4.26 -1.33
N VAL A 63 -8.67 -5.60 -1.42
CA VAL A 63 -9.89 -6.27 -1.87
C VAL A 63 -10.81 -6.69 -0.73
N ARG A 64 -10.32 -6.74 0.49
CA ARG A 64 -11.12 -7.15 1.65
C ARG A 64 -12.22 -6.15 1.89
N ASN A 65 -13.32 -6.14 1.93
CA ASN A 65 -14.41 -5.16 2.07
C ASN A 65 -14.66 -4.31 0.83
N ALA A 66 -13.84 -4.48 -0.21
CA ALA A 66 -14.02 -3.78 -1.48
C ALA A 66 -13.59 -4.69 -2.62
N PRO A 67 -14.33 -5.79 -2.86
CA PRO A 67 -13.92 -6.81 -3.85
C PRO A 67 -13.68 -6.27 -5.25
N HIS A 68 -14.37 -5.20 -5.64
CA HIS A 68 -14.20 -4.60 -6.96
C HIS A 68 -12.78 -4.08 -7.19
N ASN A 69 -12.01 -3.84 -6.13
CA ASN A 69 -10.63 -3.38 -6.28
C ASN A 69 -9.73 -4.40 -6.96
N ILE A 70 -10.16 -5.65 -7.09
CA ILE A 70 -9.39 -6.66 -7.81
C ILE A 70 -9.17 -6.25 -9.26
N HIS A 71 -10.06 -5.46 -9.83
CA HIS A 71 -9.93 -4.96 -11.20
C HIS A 71 -8.79 -3.97 -11.37
N PHE A 72 -8.31 -3.40 -10.27
CA PHE A 72 -7.19 -2.46 -10.29
C PHE A 72 -5.83 -3.13 -10.07
N ILE A 73 -5.82 -4.45 -9.89
CA ILE A 73 -4.58 -5.20 -9.69
C ILE A 73 -4.23 -5.90 -11.00
N THR A 74 -3.07 -5.57 -11.57
CA THR A 74 -2.66 -6.09 -12.87
C THR A 74 -2.52 -7.61 -12.87
N SER A 75 -1.91 -8.16 -11.83
CA SER A 75 -1.71 -9.61 -11.71
C SER A 75 -2.04 -10.06 -10.30
N PRO A 76 -3.33 -10.19 -9.98
CA PRO A 76 -3.71 -10.60 -8.62
C PRO A 76 -3.23 -12.02 -8.33
N SER A 77 -2.77 -12.26 -7.10
CA SER A 77 -2.36 -13.59 -6.68
C SER A 77 -3.56 -14.53 -6.63
N GLU A 78 -3.30 -15.84 -6.67
CA GLU A 78 -4.36 -16.83 -6.57
C GLU A 78 -5.16 -16.66 -5.29
N ARG A 79 -4.47 -16.43 -4.16
CA ARG A 79 -5.15 -16.22 -2.88
C ARG A 79 -6.08 -15.01 -2.93
N VAL A 80 -5.65 -13.94 -3.58
CA VAL A 80 -6.48 -12.74 -3.74
C VAL A 80 -7.71 -13.05 -4.59
N GLN A 81 -7.52 -13.78 -5.69
CA GLN A 81 -8.63 -14.17 -6.56
C GLN A 81 -9.66 -15.03 -5.81
N LEU A 82 -9.21 -15.91 -4.91
CA LEU A 82 -10.08 -16.77 -4.13
C LEU A 82 -10.80 -16.01 -3.02
N THR A 83 -10.31 -14.83 -2.65
CA THR A 83 -10.92 -14.02 -1.59
C THR A 83 -12.16 -13.25 -2.07
N VAL A 84 -12.22 -12.92 -3.35
CA VAL A 84 -13.31 -12.10 -3.90
C VAL A 84 -14.45 -12.90 -4.56
#